data_d658e7ad94875129b81f6d5b1f61b8c9
#
_entry.id   d658e7ad94875129b81f6d5b1f61b8c9
#
_cell.length_a   1.000
_cell.length_b   1.000
_cell.length_c   1.000
_cell.angle_alpha   90.00
_cell.angle_beta   90.00
_cell.angle_gamma   90.00
#
_symmetry.space_group_name_H-M   'P 1'
#
loop_
_entity.id
_entity.type
_entity.pdbx_description
1 polymer ?
#
loop_
_entity_poly.entity_id
_entity_poly.type
_entity_poly.pdbx_seq_one_letter_code
_entity_poly.pdbx_strand_id
1 'polypeptide(L)'
;MFNPDVLYNVEGKKNWQPDPDITPKALEEMRVDVLDRIIVARIGLLLRHPFFGNMATRLRIQEGDDWLGTAAVDGRNLYFNTQFFNALSNKEIEFVIAHEILHCVFDHLGRREGRDPMIYNIAADYIVNNLLVRDRIGQIPKLVDCFQDFKYENWSSEDVYDDIFNKYDEEELKQLGELLDEHIDWEKGAGEGQSDKPGKEGDEPGKGRPSYSKDELKKIRDEIKESMINAAQSAGAGNTPAGVQR
;
A
#
# COMPACT_ATOMS: atom_id res chain seq x y z
N MET A 1 -1.07 -17.90 22.57
CA MET A 1 0.26 -17.31 22.83
C MET A 1 0.74 -16.73 21.51
N PHE A 2 0.78 -15.41 21.43
CA PHE A 2 1.23 -14.68 20.22
C PHE A 2 2.61 -15.20 19.81
N ASN A 3 2.76 -15.63 18.55
CA ASN A 3 4.05 -16.05 18.02
C ASN A 3 4.66 -14.88 17.22
N PRO A 4 5.64 -14.16 17.78
CA PRO A 4 6.27 -13.04 17.10
C PRO A 4 7.09 -13.45 15.87
N ASP A 5 7.34 -14.74 15.65
CA ASP A 5 8.07 -15.25 14.47
C ASP A 5 7.29 -15.09 13.15
N VAL A 6 6.07 -14.55 13.23
CA VAL A 6 5.20 -14.25 12.08
C VAL A 6 5.57 -12.91 11.40
N LEU A 7 6.37 -12.08 12.05
CA LEU A 7 6.83 -10.80 11.53
C LEU A 7 8.28 -10.88 11.07
N TYR A 8 8.55 -10.44 9.87
CA TYR A 8 9.92 -10.46 9.28
C TYR A 8 10.83 -9.40 9.91
N ASN A 9 10.67 -8.83 11.01
CA ASN A 9 11.64 -7.93 11.68
C ASN A 9 11.40 -7.90 13.18
N VAL A 10 11.68 -8.99 13.87
CA VAL A 10 11.37 -9.14 15.30
C VAL A 10 12.44 -8.58 16.26
N GLU A 11 13.32 -7.72 15.83
CA GLU A 11 14.21 -6.99 16.74
C GLU A 11 13.59 -5.62 17.14
N GLY A 12 12.50 -5.67 17.94
CA GLY A 12 11.85 -4.50 18.53
C GLY A 12 10.82 -3.84 17.61
N LYS A 13 9.62 -3.57 18.13
CA LYS A 13 8.54 -2.84 17.44
C LYS A 13 9.09 -1.56 16.83
N LYS A 14 9.08 -1.46 15.52
CA LYS A 14 9.49 -0.25 14.79
C LYS A 14 8.24 0.55 14.48
N ASN A 15 7.81 1.33 15.44
CA ASN A 15 6.75 2.32 15.22
C ASN A 15 7.38 3.52 14.52
N TRP A 16 7.36 3.51 13.17
CA TRP A 16 7.66 4.71 12.43
C TRP A 16 6.62 5.79 12.76
N GLN A 17 7.11 6.99 13.06
CA GLN A 17 6.27 8.17 13.20
C GLN A 17 7.01 9.36 12.58
N PRO A 18 6.33 10.20 11.80
CA PRO A 18 6.92 11.44 11.32
C PRO A 18 7.28 12.36 12.49
N ASP A 19 8.34 13.14 12.33
CA ASP A 19 8.72 14.19 13.29
C ASP A 19 7.67 15.32 13.24
N PRO A 20 6.89 15.53 14.31
CA PRO A 20 5.87 16.57 14.34
C PRO A 20 6.46 17.98 14.38
N ASP A 21 7.72 18.13 14.75
CA ASP A 21 8.40 19.42 14.92
C ASP A 21 9.20 19.84 13.66
N ILE A 22 9.10 19.07 12.57
CA ILE A 22 9.80 19.42 11.31
C ILE A 22 9.33 20.78 10.78
N THR A 23 10.27 21.63 10.42
CA THR A 23 9.90 22.93 9.84
C THR A 23 9.38 22.79 8.42
N PRO A 24 8.40 23.63 7.99
CA PRO A 24 7.89 23.61 6.62
C PRO A 24 8.98 23.71 5.55
N LYS A 25 10.04 24.49 5.81
CA LYS A 25 11.18 24.61 4.90
C LYS A 25 11.96 23.31 4.76
N ALA A 26 12.26 22.63 5.88
CA ALA A 26 12.98 21.36 5.86
C ALA A 26 12.14 20.27 5.18
N LEU A 27 10.84 20.25 5.41
CA LEU A 27 9.93 19.32 4.76
C LEU A 27 9.89 19.54 3.23
N GLU A 28 9.86 20.79 2.78
CA GLU A 28 9.88 21.11 1.34
C GLU A 28 11.20 20.72 0.67
N GLU A 29 12.34 20.97 1.33
CA GLU A 29 13.65 20.53 0.84
C GLU A 29 13.73 19.01 0.72
N MET A 30 13.23 18.26 1.70
CA MET A 30 13.13 16.80 1.64
C MET A 30 12.23 16.33 0.50
N ARG A 31 11.09 17.00 0.30
CA ARG A 31 10.10 16.63 -0.71
C ARG A 31 10.69 16.63 -2.12
N VAL A 32 11.53 17.60 -2.45
CA VAL A 32 12.19 17.67 -3.74
C VAL A 32 13.06 16.43 -3.97
N ASP A 33 13.89 16.06 -2.99
CA ASP A 33 14.75 14.86 -3.08
C ASP A 33 13.91 13.58 -3.16
N VAL A 34 12.87 13.46 -2.35
CA VAL A 34 11.95 12.30 -2.34
C VAL A 34 11.26 12.11 -3.68
N LEU A 35 10.79 13.19 -4.31
CA LEU A 35 10.16 13.11 -5.63
C LEU A 35 11.14 12.56 -6.68
N ASP A 36 12.38 13.03 -6.69
CA ASP A 36 13.41 12.53 -7.60
C ASP A 36 13.69 11.03 -7.33
N ARG A 37 13.77 10.63 -6.06
CA ARG A 37 13.98 9.22 -5.68
C ARG A 37 12.81 8.32 -6.03
N ILE A 38 11.56 8.79 -5.94
CA ILE A 38 10.39 8.07 -6.42
C ILE A 38 10.47 7.85 -7.94
N ILE A 39 10.89 8.87 -8.70
CA ILE A 39 11.09 8.74 -10.15
C ILE A 39 12.18 7.71 -10.46
N VAL A 40 13.31 7.75 -9.76
CA VAL A 40 14.40 6.77 -9.90
C VAL A 40 13.92 5.36 -9.59
N ALA A 41 13.14 5.17 -8.53
CA ALA A 41 12.58 3.87 -8.15
C ALA A 41 11.61 3.34 -9.24
N ARG A 42 10.76 4.19 -9.81
CA ARG A 42 9.87 3.84 -10.94
C ARG A 42 10.64 3.41 -12.18
N ILE A 43 11.72 4.12 -12.53
CA ILE A 43 12.61 3.74 -13.62
C ILE A 43 13.27 2.40 -13.30
N GLY A 44 13.72 2.20 -12.08
CA GLY A 44 14.29 0.96 -11.61
C GLY A 44 13.33 -0.23 -11.74
N LEU A 45 12.07 -0.05 -11.36
CA LEU A 45 11.02 -1.05 -11.57
C LEU A 45 10.79 -1.31 -13.07
N LEU A 46 10.71 -0.26 -13.90
CA LEU A 46 10.48 -0.41 -15.33
C LEU A 46 11.57 -1.24 -16.02
N LEU A 47 12.80 -1.07 -15.61
CA LEU A 47 13.95 -1.77 -16.21
C LEU A 47 14.09 -3.23 -15.73
N ARG A 48 13.74 -3.53 -14.48
CA ARG A 48 13.96 -4.85 -13.86
C ARG A 48 12.68 -5.68 -13.73
N HIS A 49 11.56 -5.01 -13.53
CA HIS A 49 10.23 -5.61 -13.30
C HIS A 49 9.19 -4.86 -14.13
N PRO A 50 9.18 -5.05 -15.47
CA PRO A 50 8.44 -4.22 -16.41
C PRO A 50 6.93 -4.12 -16.12
N PHE A 51 6.30 -5.18 -15.59
CA PHE A 51 4.91 -5.13 -15.17
C PHE A 51 4.68 -4.05 -14.11
N PHE A 52 5.46 -4.09 -13.02
CA PHE A 52 5.35 -3.10 -11.94
C PHE A 52 5.71 -1.68 -12.39
N GLY A 53 6.76 -1.56 -13.20
CA GLY A 53 7.16 -0.27 -13.75
C GLY A 53 6.08 0.36 -14.63
N ASN A 54 5.43 -0.41 -15.49
CA ASN A 54 4.32 0.06 -16.30
C ASN A 54 3.12 0.48 -15.44
N MET A 55 2.78 -0.29 -14.41
CA MET A 55 1.73 0.08 -13.46
C MET A 55 2.11 1.36 -12.70
N ALA A 56 3.34 1.44 -12.17
CA ALA A 56 3.83 2.59 -11.40
C ALA A 56 3.80 3.89 -12.22
N THR A 57 4.17 3.87 -13.50
CA THR A 57 4.21 5.07 -14.33
C THR A 57 2.84 5.69 -14.60
N ARG A 58 1.76 4.95 -14.43
CA ARG A 58 0.37 5.44 -14.60
C ARG A 58 -0.17 6.16 -13.38
N LEU A 59 0.39 5.90 -12.21
CA LEU A 59 -0.02 6.56 -10.97
C LEU A 59 0.52 8.00 -10.93
N ARG A 60 -0.31 8.95 -10.58
CA ARG A 60 0.12 10.32 -10.29
C ARG A 60 0.74 10.33 -8.89
N ILE A 61 1.88 10.99 -8.74
CA ILE A 61 2.53 11.14 -7.44
C ILE A 61 1.86 12.30 -6.71
N GLN A 62 1.36 12.05 -5.49
CA GLN A 62 0.68 13.01 -4.64
C GLN A 62 1.28 12.97 -3.23
N GLU A 63 1.46 14.14 -2.65
CA GLU A 63 1.85 14.25 -1.25
C GLU A 63 0.67 13.92 -0.33
N GLY A 64 0.95 13.24 0.78
CA GLY A 64 -0.03 12.85 1.80
C GLY A 64 0.38 13.25 3.23
N ASP A 65 1.34 14.14 3.41
CA ASP A 65 1.96 14.47 4.72
C ASP A 65 0.96 14.86 5.80
N ASP A 66 -0.18 15.45 5.43
CA ASP A 66 -1.18 15.93 6.38
C ASP A 66 -2.05 14.79 6.98
N TRP A 67 -2.10 13.61 6.36
CA TRP A 67 -3.03 12.54 6.75
C TRP A 67 -2.47 11.13 6.64
N LEU A 68 -1.30 10.95 6.05
CA LEU A 68 -0.70 9.65 5.75
C LEU A 68 0.65 9.52 6.45
N GLY A 69 0.84 8.44 7.20
CA GLY A 69 2.13 8.16 7.86
C GLY A 69 3.17 7.55 6.93
N THR A 70 2.78 6.79 5.91
CA THR A 70 3.66 5.99 5.06
C THR A 70 3.39 6.18 3.57
N ALA A 71 2.68 5.24 2.95
CA ALA A 71 2.27 5.26 1.55
C ALA A 71 0.83 4.77 1.39
N ALA A 72 0.20 5.14 0.28
CA ALA A 72 -1.11 4.63 -0.08
C ALA A 72 -1.37 4.80 -1.58
N VAL A 73 -2.30 4.02 -2.12
CA VAL A 73 -2.70 4.09 -3.53
C VAL A 73 -4.21 4.09 -3.67
N ASP A 74 -4.73 4.79 -4.69
CA ASP A 74 -6.16 4.81 -5.02
C ASP A 74 -6.45 4.27 -6.44
N GLY A 75 -5.47 3.63 -7.03
CA GLY A 75 -5.55 3.15 -8.40
C GLY A 75 -5.27 4.23 -9.46
N ARG A 76 -5.29 5.51 -9.10
CA ARG A 76 -4.94 6.66 -9.96
C ARG A 76 -3.74 7.43 -9.44
N ASN A 77 -3.62 7.50 -8.11
CA ASN A 77 -2.57 8.25 -7.43
C ASN A 77 -1.78 7.34 -6.51
N LEU A 78 -0.49 7.62 -6.39
CA LEU A 78 0.40 7.13 -5.34
C LEU A 78 0.59 8.28 -4.36
N TYR A 79 0.09 8.12 -3.15
CA TYR A 79 0.30 9.06 -2.05
C TYR A 79 1.52 8.65 -1.25
N PHE A 80 2.29 9.62 -0.80
CA PHE A 80 3.49 9.36 -0.01
C PHE A 80 3.61 10.35 1.15
N ASN A 81 4.14 9.87 2.27
CA ASN A 81 4.63 10.75 3.33
C ASN A 81 6.09 11.09 3.06
N THR A 82 6.41 12.39 3.02
CA THR A 82 7.75 12.89 2.68
C THR A 82 8.82 12.37 3.62
N GLN A 83 8.57 12.41 4.94
CA GLN A 83 9.56 11.98 5.92
C GLN A 83 9.80 10.47 5.88
N PHE A 84 8.74 9.69 5.69
CA PHE A 84 8.84 8.23 5.53
C PHE A 84 9.70 7.87 4.33
N PHE A 85 9.37 8.39 3.15
CA PHE A 85 10.13 8.12 1.93
C PHE A 85 11.56 8.62 1.98
N ASN A 86 11.81 9.76 2.66
CA ASN A 86 13.17 10.27 2.87
C ASN A 86 14.04 9.30 3.68
N ALA A 87 13.46 8.58 4.63
CA ALA A 87 14.17 7.62 5.47
C ALA A 87 14.42 6.25 4.79
N LEU A 88 13.71 5.94 3.68
CA LEU A 88 13.88 4.71 2.92
C LEU A 88 15.08 4.76 1.98
N SER A 89 15.70 3.61 1.70
CA SER A 89 16.59 3.45 0.55
C SER A 89 15.80 3.36 -0.76
N ASN A 90 16.45 3.56 -1.91
CA ASN A 90 15.79 3.44 -3.21
C ASN A 90 15.18 2.05 -3.44
N LYS A 91 15.78 0.98 -2.89
CA LYS A 91 15.25 -0.37 -2.98
C LYS A 91 14.03 -0.60 -2.11
N GLU A 92 13.97 0.05 -0.95
CA GLU A 92 12.79 0.05 -0.10
C GLU A 92 11.66 0.86 -0.75
N ILE A 93 11.95 1.98 -1.41
CA ILE A 93 10.96 2.74 -2.21
C ILE A 93 10.39 1.87 -3.34
N GLU A 94 11.23 1.10 -4.07
CA GLU A 94 10.76 0.16 -5.08
C GLU A 94 9.78 -0.88 -4.50
N PHE A 95 10.10 -1.41 -3.31
CA PHE A 95 9.24 -2.36 -2.60
C PHE A 95 7.89 -1.74 -2.23
N VAL A 96 7.91 -0.57 -1.60
CA VAL A 96 6.67 0.14 -1.19
C VAL A 96 5.80 0.45 -2.40
N ILE A 97 6.34 0.96 -3.49
CA ILE A 97 5.58 1.24 -4.72
C ILE A 97 4.95 -0.05 -5.28
N ALA A 98 5.72 -1.15 -5.33
CA ALA A 98 5.22 -2.42 -5.84
C ALA A 98 4.17 -3.05 -4.91
N HIS A 99 4.30 -2.87 -3.60
CA HIS A 99 3.33 -3.29 -2.59
C HIS A 99 1.98 -2.61 -2.82
N GLU A 100 1.96 -1.30 -2.93
CA GLU A 100 0.74 -0.53 -3.20
C GLU A 100 0.08 -0.93 -4.53
N ILE A 101 0.89 -1.16 -5.57
CA ILE A 101 0.38 -1.64 -6.87
C ILE A 101 -0.31 -3.00 -6.72
N LEU A 102 0.23 -3.93 -5.94
CA LEU A 102 -0.37 -5.25 -5.76
C LEU A 102 -1.71 -5.20 -5.04
N HIS A 103 -1.91 -4.26 -4.09
CA HIS A 103 -3.24 -4.07 -3.50
C HIS A 103 -4.28 -3.68 -4.56
N CYS A 104 -3.93 -2.83 -5.51
CA CYS A 104 -4.79 -2.51 -6.65
C CYS A 104 -5.01 -3.70 -7.59
N VAL A 105 -3.93 -4.41 -7.94
CA VAL A 105 -3.93 -5.53 -8.88
C VAL A 105 -4.79 -6.69 -8.37
N PHE A 106 -4.72 -7.00 -7.09
CA PHE A 106 -5.52 -8.04 -6.46
C PHE A 106 -6.93 -7.59 -6.05
N ASP A 107 -7.28 -6.33 -6.30
CA ASP A 107 -8.57 -5.73 -5.92
C ASP A 107 -8.92 -5.98 -4.44
N HIS A 108 -7.92 -5.87 -3.54
CA HIS A 108 -8.10 -6.19 -2.13
C HIS A 108 -9.25 -5.41 -1.49
N LEU A 109 -9.46 -4.18 -1.93
CA LEU A 109 -10.56 -3.34 -1.45
C LEU A 109 -11.93 -3.87 -1.89
N GLY A 110 -12.03 -4.31 -3.15
CA GLY A 110 -13.29 -4.83 -3.68
C GLY A 110 -13.63 -6.22 -3.20
N ARG A 111 -12.63 -7.01 -2.86
CA ARG A 111 -12.77 -8.41 -2.41
C ARG A 111 -12.97 -8.55 -0.91
N ARG A 112 -12.90 -7.47 -0.14
CA ARG A 112 -13.11 -7.51 1.31
C ARG A 112 -14.49 -8.03 1.72
N GLU A 113 -15.56 -7.65 1.01
CA GLU A 113 -16.91 -8.22 1.10
C GLU A 113 -17.47 -8.37 2.54
N GLY A 114 -17.40 -7.31 3.35
CA GLY A 114 -17.94 -7.32 4.73
C GLY A 114 -17.05 -7.97 5.78
N ARG A 115 -15.82 -8.42 5.44
CA ARG A 115 -14.80 -8.86 6.38
C ARG A 115 -14.29 -7.69 7.22
N ASP A 116 -13.80 -7.98 8.42
CA ASP A 116 -13.17 -6.97 9.25
C ASP A 116 -12.02 -6.28 8.48
N PRO A 117 -12.01 -4.95 8.36
CA PRO A 117 -11.04 -4.23 7.53
C PRO A 117 -9.59 -4.43 7.98
N MET A 118 -9.36 -4.44 9.30
CA MET A 118 -8.04 -4.57 9.87
C MET A 118 -7.46 -5.97 9.60
N ILE A 119 -8.23 -7.01 9.89
CA ILE A 119 -7.78 -8.41 9.71
C ILE A 119 -7.58 -8.70 8.22
N TYR A 120 -8.47 -8.16 7.35
CA TYR A 120 -8.33 -8.35 5.91
C TYR A 120 -7.10 -7.65 5.33
N ASN A 121 -6.75 -6.47 5.85
CA ASN A 121 -5.51 -5.78 5.47
C ASN A 121 -4.27 -6.60 5.85
N ILE A 122 -4.23 -7.15 7.08
CA ILE A 122 -3.15 -8.06 7.51
C ILE A 122 -3.05 -9.26 6.55
N ALA A 123 -4.17 -9.87 6.22
CA ALA A 123 -4.20 -11.02 5.31
C ALA A 123 -3.72 -10.65 3.90
N ALA A 124 -4.11 -9.49 3.39
CA ALA A 124 -3.68 -8.95 2.11
C ALA A 124 -2.17 -8.67 2.09
N ASP A 125 -1.64 -8.10 3.18
CA ASP A 125 -0.20 -7.81 3.33
C ASP A 125 0.66 -9.08 3.29
N TYR A 126 0.23 -10.17 3.94
CA TYR A 126 0.93 -11.46 3.83
C TYR A 126 1.08 -11.91 2.38
N ILE A 127 0.00 -11.80 1.59
CA ILE A 127 0.01 -12.20 0.18
C ILE A 127 0.93 -11.30 -0.65
N VAL A 128 0.79 -9.99 -0.48
CA VAL A 128 1.59 -8.98 -1.21
C VAL A 128 3.08 -9.13 -0.87
N ASN A 129 3.43 -9.13 0.42
CA ASN A 129 4.81 -9.18 0.86
C ASN A 129 5.50 -10.50 0.49
N ASN A 130 4.81 -11.65 0.63
CA ASN A 130 5.32 -12.94 0.20
C ASN A 130 5.68 -12.96 -1.30
N LEU A 131 4.81 -12.38 -2.15
CA LEU A 131 5.05 -12.30 -3.59
C LEU A 131 6.27 -11.42 -3.89
N LEU A 132 6.36 -10.24 -3.30
CA LEU A 132 7.47 -9.31 -3.54
C LEU A 132 8.81 -9.89 -3.08
N VAL A 133 8.85 -10.55 -1.92
CA VAL A 133 10.06 -11.20 -1.40
C VAL A 133 10.48 -12.38 -2.29
N ARG A 134 9.53 -13.25 -2.66
CA ARG A 134 9.78 -14.39 -3.55
C ARG A 134 10.35 -13.95 -4.89
N ASP A 135 9.74 -12.93 -5.50
CA ASP A 135 10.11 -12.43 -6.83
C ASP A 135 11.26 -11.41 -6.77
N ARG A 136 11.80 -11.14 -5.57
CA ARG A 136 12.95 -10.22 -5.31
C ARG A 136 12.72 -8.81 -5.83
N ILE A 137 11.52 -8.28 -5.61
CA ILE A 137 11.11 -6.95 -6.04
C ILE A 137 11.38 -5.95 -4.92
N GLY A 138 12.34 -5.08 -5.12
CA GLY A 138 12.78 -4.14 -4.11
C GLY A 138 13.45 -4.80 -2.90
N GLN A 139 13.28 -4.20 -1.74
CA GLN A 139 13.75 -4.69 -0.44
C GLN A 139 12.76 -4.26 0.64
N ILE A 140 12.42 -5.16 1.55
CA ILE A 140 11.52 -4.85 2.69
C ILE A 140 12.06 -3.64 3.46
N PRO A 141 11.21 -2.63 3.74
CA PRO A 141 11.57 -1.50 4.57
C PRO A 141 12.00 -1.94 5.98
N LYS A 142 13.07 -1.31 6.48
CA LYS A 142 13.58 -1.60 7.84
C LYS A 142 12.90 -0.76 8.93
N LEU A 143 12.15 0.24 8.53
CA LEU A 143 11.52 1.22 9.44
C LEU A 143 10.18 0.77 9.99
N VAL A 144 9.51 -0.16 9.31
CA VAL A 144 8.19 -0.67 9.64
C VAL A 144 8.24 -2.19 9.74
N ASP A 145 7.31 -2.75 10.51
CA ASP A 145 7.12 -4.18 10.57
C ASP A 145 6.30 -4.63 9.35
N CYS A 146 6.75 -5.69 8.67
CA CYS A 146 6.07 -6.22 7.49
C CYS A 146 5.53 -7.62 7.79
N PHE A 147 4.25 -7.85 7.51
CA PHE A 147 3.64 -9.17 7.60
C PHE A 147 4.16 -10.06 6.48
N GLN A 148 4.94 -11.08 6.83
CA GLN A 148 5.52 -12.02 5.89
C GLN A 148 5.65 -13.41 6.52
N ASP A 149 5.01 -14.41 5.90
CA ASP A 149 5.14 -15.82 6.27
C ASP A 149 4.85 -16.70 5.05
N PHE A 150 5.85 -17.44 4.58
CA PHE A 150 5.73 -18.31 3.40
C PHE A 150 4.76 -19.49 3.59
N LYS A 151 4.25 -19.75 4.79
CA LYS A 151 3.15 -20.72 4.97
C LYS A 151 1.91 -20.33 4.16
N TYR A 152 1.72 -19.04 3.90
CA TYR A 152 0.61 -18.49 3.12
C TYR A 152 0.93 -18.38 1.61
N GLU A 153 2.07 -18.94 1.16
CA GLU A 153 2.37 -18.94 -0.26
C GLU A 153 1.29 -19.70 -1.05
N ASN A 154 0.79 -19.10 -2.12
CA ASN A 154 -0.31 -19.58 -2.95
C ASN A 154 -1.70 -19.61 -2.30
N TRP A 155 -1.87 -19.04 -1.11
CA TRP A 155 -3.18 -18.82 -0.51
C TRP A 155 -3.85 -17.58 -1.12
N SER A 156 -5.18 -17.48 -0.99
CA SER A 156 -5.89 -16.22 -1.24
C SER A 156 -5.90 -15.35 0.02
N SER A 157 -6.16 -14.05 -0.14
CA SER A 157 -6.30 -13.15 1.02
C SER A 157 -7.47 -13.54 1.90
N GLU A 158 -8.52 -14.14 1.31
CA GLU A 158 -9.68 -14.66 2.01
C GLU A 158 -9.32 -15.88 2.88
N ASP A 159 -8.54 -16.82 2.34
CA ASP A 159 -8.09 -18.00 3.11
C ASP A 159 -7.18 -17.59 4.27
N VAL A 160 -6.28 -16.62 4.04
CA VAL A 160 -5.42 -16.07 5.11
C VAL A 160 -6.24 -15.34 6.16
N TYR A 161 -7.26 -14.57 5.73
CA TYR A 161 -8.20 -13.92 6.65
C TYR A 161 -8.88 -14.96 7.56
N ASP A 162 -9.41 -16.03 7.00
CA ASP A 162 -10.09 -17.08 7.75
C ASP A 162 -9.13 -17.80 8.73
N ASP A 163 -7.87 -18.06 8.33
CA ASP A 163 -6.85 -18.64 9.21
C ASP A 163 -6.52 -17.71 10.40
N ILE A 164 -6.33 -16.41 10.15
CA ILE A 164 -6.05 -15.43 11.19
C ILE A 164 -7.25 -15.25 12.12
N PHE A 165 -8.44 -15.06 11.56
CA PHE A 165 -9.66 -14.82 12.32
C PHE A 165 -10.01 -16.00 13.26
N ASN A 166 -9.75 -17.25 12.83
CA ASN A 166 -10.03 -18.44 13.63
C ASN A 166 -8.92 -18.77 14.64
N LYS A 167 -7.72 -18.23 14.48
CA LYS A 167 -6.54 -18.58 15.27
C LYS A 167 -6.31 -17.66 16.47
N TYR A 168 -6.62 -16.38 16.32
CA TYR A 168 -6.32 -15.35 17.31
C TYR A 168 -7.59 -14.89 18.02
N ASP A 169 -7.48 -14.59 19.32
CA ASP A 169 -8.56 -13.94 20.07
C ASP A 169 -8.63 -12.43 19.78
N GLU A 170 -9.68 -11.75 20.29
CA GLU A 170 -9.91 -10.32 20.04
C GLU A 170 -8.75 -9.43 20.51
N GLU A 171 -8.06 -9.78 21.60
CA GLU A 171 -6.96 -9.00 22.14
C GLU A 171 -5.69 -9.18 21.30
N GLU A 172 -5.42 -10.40 20.87
CA GLU A 172 -4.32 -10.73 19.95
C GLU A 172 -4.54 -10.07 18.57
N LEU A 173 -5.77 -10.09 18.04
CA LEU A 173 -6.12 -9.40 16.78
C LEU A 173 -5.94 -7.89 16.88
N LYS A 174 -6.30 -7.29 18.01
CA LYS A 174 -6.07 -5.86 18.26
C LYS A 174 -4.57 -5.52 18.28
N GLN A 175 -3.75 -6.34 18.92
CA GLN A 175 -2.30 -6.17 18.94
C GLN A 175 -1.68 -6.31 17.55
N LEU A 176 -2.18 -7.23 16.71
CA LEU A 176 -1.80 -7.33 15.30
C LEU A 176 -2.16 -6.07 14.51
N GLY A 177 -3.35 -5.51 14.77
CA GLY A 177 -3.81 -4.28 14.12
C GLY A 177 -2.99 -3.04 14.46
N GLU A 178 -2.39 -2.99 15.67
CA GLU A 178 -1.48 -1.91 16.07
C GLU A 178 -0.14 -1.91 15.29
N LEU A 179 0.15 -2.99 14.56
CA LEU A 179 1.35 -3.14 13.74
C LEU A 179 1.12 -2.77 12.27
N LEU A 180 -0.15 -2.54 11.89
CA LEU A 180 -0.51 -2.19 10.53
C LEU A 180 -0.11 -0.75 10.17
N ASP A 181 0.44 -0.59 8.98
CA ASP A 181 0.42 0.69 8.29
C ASP A 181 -1.01 1.05 7.88
N GLU A 182 -1.34 2.33 7.94
CA GLU A 182 -2.66 2.83 7.56
C GLU A 182 -2.85 2.74 6.05
N HIS A 183 -3.46 1.66 5.58
CA HIS A 183 -4.00 1.62 4.22
C HIS A 183 -5.26 2.48 4.10
N ILE A 184 -5.46 3.07 2.92
CA ILE A 184 -6.67 3.85 2.68
C ILE A 184 -7.89 2.93 2.72
N ASP A 185 -8.75 3.11 3.72
CA ASP A 185 -10.07 2.48 3.75
C ASP A 185 -11.05 3.29 2.89
N TRP A 186 -11.22 2.85 1.65
CA TRP A 186 -12.08 3.49 0.66
C TRP A 186 -13.56 3.50 1.03
N GLU A 187 -14.02 2.51 1.82
CA GLU A 187 -15.42 2.41 2.19
C GLU A 187 -15.82 3.38 3.30
N LYS A 188 -14.88 3.84 4.13
CA LYS A 188 -15.17 4.91 5.11
C LYS A 188 -15.52 6.26 4.44
N GLY A 189 -15.23 6.41 3.15
CA GLY A 189 -15.66 7.56 2.33
C GLY A 189 -16.98 7.34 1.58
N ALA A 190 -17.47 6.10 1.45
CA ALA A 190 -18.64 5.76 0.63
C ALA A 190 -19.91 5.37 1.43
N GLY A 191 -19.87 5.31 2.76
CA GLY A 191 -21.00 4.87 3.56
C GLY A 191 -21.04 5.46 4.97
N GLU A 192 -22.11 6.20 5.26
CA GLU A 192 -22.64 6.52 6.58
C GLU A 192 -21.75 7.28 7.57
N GLY A 193 -21.33 8.44 7.16
CA GLY A 193 -20.84 9.48 8.05
C GLY A 193 -21.12 10.80 7.42
N GLN A 194 -22.38 11.25 7.49
CA GLN A 194 -22.72 12.65 7.31
C GLN A 194 -21.91 13.50 8.28
N SER A 195 -20.72 13.91 7.90
CA SER A 195 -20.29 15.24 8.28
C SER A 195 -20.86 16.20 7.24
N ASP A 196 -22.08 16.66 7.47
CA ASP A 196 -22.63 17.87 6.88
C ASP A 196 -21.79 19.09 7.33
N LYS A 197 -20.53 19.10 6.92
CA LYS A 197 -19.73 20.30 6.87
C LYS A 197 -19.24 20.40 5.43
N PRO A 198 -19.88 21.26 4.62
CA PRO A 198 -19.28 21.68 3.36
C PRO A 198 -17.88 22.17 3.70
N GLY A 199 -16.87 21.70 2.94
CA GLY A 199 -15.50 22.20 3.03
C GLY A 199 -15.57 23.71 3.09
N LYS A 200 -14.84 24.32 4.01
CA LYS A 200 -14.77 25.78 4.11
C LYS A 200 -14.30 26.29 2.76
N GLU A 201 -15.04 27.28 2.25
CA GLU A 201 -14.66 28.04 1.05
C GLU A 201 -13.23 28.56 1.27
N GLY A 202 -12.24 27.92 0.59
CA GLY A 202 -10.82 28.23 0.76
C GLY A 202 -9.89 27.01 0.78
N ASP A 203 -10.37 25.77 0.88
CA ASP A 203 -9.52 24.59 0.80
C ASP A 203 -9.08 24.39 -0.66
N GLU A 204 -7.77 24.42 -0.88
CA GLU A 204 -7.19 24.11 -2.18
C GLU A 204 -7.55 22.66 -2.57
N PRO A 205 -7.95 22.40 -3.84
CA PRO A 205 -8.22 21.07 -4.30
C PRO A 205 -6.94 20.22 -4.20
N GLY A 206 -6.94 19.18 -3.34
CA GLY A 206 -5.84 18.25 -3.19
C GLY A 206 -5.33 18.05 -1.76
N LYS A 207 -5.82 18.79 -0.77
CA LYS A 207 -5.46 18.59 0.65
C LYS A 207 -6.50 17.72 1.34
N GLY A 208 -6.11 16.50 1.70
CA GLY A 208 -6.91 15.58 2.50
C GLY A 208 -7.04 14.18 1.91
N ARG A 209 -7.53 13.26 2.72
CA ARG A 209 -7.78 11.87 2.33
C ARG A 209 -8.79 11.81 1.18
N PRO A 210 -8.50 11.10 0.07
CA PRO A 210 -9.43 10.99 -1.05
C PRO A 210 -10.70 10.23 -0.65
N SER A 211 -11.83 10.66 -1.22
CA SER A 211 -13.14 10.04 -1.03
C SER A 211 -13.81 9.88 -2.39
N TYR A 212 -14.37 8.70 -2.66
CA TYR A 212 -14.96 8.35 -3.95
C TYR A 212 -16.37 7.82 -3.81
N SER A 213 -17.24 8.17 -4.74
CA SER A 213 -18.54 7.54 -4.90
C SER A 213 -18.41 6.09 -5.40
N LYS A 214 -19.45 5.28 -5.22
CA LYS A 214 -19.48 3.90 -5.73
C LYS A 214 -19.24 3.81 -7.25
N ASP A 215 -19.77 4.76 -8.01
CA ASP A 215 -19.58 4.80 -9.47
C ASP A 215 -18.15 5.16 -9.85
N GLU A 216 -17.51 6.05 -9.10
CA GLU A 216 -16.10 6.38 -9.30
C GLU A 216 -15.19 5.19 -8.93
N LEU A 217 -15.46 4.49 -7.82
CA LEU A 217 -14.72 3.29 -7.45
C LEU A 217 -14.82 2.21 -8.53
N LYS A 218 -16.00 2.03 -9.14
CA LYS A 218 -16.17 1.12 -10.27
C LYS A 218 -15.31 1.51 -11.46
N LYS A 219 -15.32 2.80 -11.83
CA LYS A 219 -14.47 3.31 -12.92
C LYS A 219 -12.98 3.11 -12.64
N ILE A 220 -12.53 3.39 -11.41
CA ILE A 220 -11.15 3.19 -10.99
C ILE A 220 -10.75 1.71 -11.15
N ARG A 221 -11.61 0.77 -10.73
CA ARG A 221 -11.36 -0.67 -10.91
C ARG A 221 -11.25 -1.08 -12.38
N ASP A 222 -12.11 -0.54 -13.24
CA ASP A 222 -12.06 -0.81 -14.67
C ASP A 222 -10.77 -0.24 -15.31
N GLU A 223 -10.33 0.96 -14.89
CA GLU A 223 -9.07 1.57 -15.30
C GLU A 223 -7.85 0.76 -14.83
N ILE A 224 -7.88 0.20 -13.61
CA ILE A 224 -6.83 -0.70 -13.08
C ILE A 224 -6.76 -1.96 -13.93
N LYS A 225 -7.88 -2.61 -14.23
CA LYS A 225 -7.92 -3.84 -15.07
C LYS A 225 -7.34 -3.59 -16.45
N GLU A 226 -7.70 -2.48 -17.09
CA GLU A 226 -7.13 -2.09 -18.39
C GLU A 226 -5.62 -1.85 -18.27
N SER A 227 -5.20 -1.18 -17.19
CA SER A 227 -3.79 -0.92 -16.93
C SER A 227 -2.99 -2.21 -16.72
N MET A 228 -3.55 -3.20 -16.00
CA MET A 228 -2.95 -4.51 -15.81
C MET A 228 -2.75 -5.26 -17.13
N ILE A 229 -3.77 -5.29 -17.99
CA ILE A 229 -3.69 -5.94 -19.29
C ILE A 229 -2.57 -5.32 -20.13
N ASN A 230 -2.54 -3.99 -20.21
CA ASN A 230 -1.51 -3.27 -20.93
C ASN A 230 -0.11 -3.47 -20.35
N ALA A 231 0.02 -3.48 -19.02
CA ALA A 231 1.29 -3.73 -18.33
C ALA A 231 1.79 -5.17 -18.57
N ALA A 232 0.90 -6.17 -18.53
CA ALA A 232 1.24 -7.57 -18.80
C ALA A 232 1.68 -7.77 -20.26
N GLN A 233 0.99 -7.15 -21.21
CA GLN A 233 1.37 -7.19 -22.63
C GLN A 233 2.73 -6.51 -22.87
N SER A 234 2.96 -5.35 -22.26
CA SER A 234 4.22 -4.61 -22.41
C SER A 234 5.39 -5.30 -21.74
N ALA A 235 5.17 -5.98 -20.62
CA ALA A 235 6.20 -6.73 -19.92
C ALA A 235 6.65 -7.98 -20.68
N GLY A 236 5.76 -8.55 -21.49
CA GLY A 236 6.03 -9.78 -22.22
C GLY A 236 5.92 -11.05 -21.38
N ALA A 237 5.96 -12.19 -22.05
CA ALA A 237 5.84 -13.52 -21.42
C ALA A 237 6.93 -13.74 -20.37
N GLY A 238 6.52 -14.18 -19.17
CA GLY A 238 7.43 -14.48 -18.06
C GLY A 238 7.80 -13.31 -17.14
N ASN A 239 7.43 -12.06 -17.51
CA ASN A 239 7.71 -10.87 -16.72
C ASN A 239 6.48 -10.34 -15.95
N THR A 240 5.36 -11.05 -16.03
CA THR A 240 4.17 -10.77 -15.21
C THR A 240 4.20 -11.69 -14.00
N PRO A 241 3.96 -11.18 -12.78
CA PRO A 241 3.94 -12.00 -11.57
C PRO A 241 2.96 -13.17 -11.68
N ALA A 242 3.34 -14.36 -11.21
CA ALA A 242 2.53 -15.56 -11.34
C ALA A 242 1.14 -15.44 -10.67
N GLY A 243 1.04 -14.67 -9.58
CA GLY A 243 -0.23 -14.38 -8.91
C GLY A 243 -1.20 -13.50 -9.72
N VAL A 244 -0.70 -12.75 -10.71
CA VAL A 244 -1.49 -11.87 -11.59
C VAL A 244 -2.01 -12.62 -12.81
N GLN A 245 -1.40 -13.75 -13.17
CA GLN A 245 -1.75 -14.55 -14.35
C GLN A 245 -2.93 -15.51 -14.11
N ARG A 246 -3.38 -15.66 -12.87
CA ARG A 246 -4.50 -16.51 -12.45
C ARG A 246 -5.77 -15.70 -12.27
#